data_0769916cc71c52e4f01e4f4b35904b1f
#
_entry.id   0769916cc71c52e4f01e4f4b35904b1f
#
_cell.length_a   1.000
_cell.length_b   1.000
_cell.length_c   1.000
_cell.angle_alpha   90.00
_cell.angle_beta   90.00
_cell.angle_gamma   90.00
#
_symmetry.space_group_name_H-M   'P 1'
#
loop_
_entity.id
_entity.type
_entity.pdbx_description
1 polymer ?
#
loop_
_entity_poly.entity_id
_entity_poly.type
_entity_poly.pdbx_seq_one_letter_code
_entity_poly.pdbx_strand_id
1 'polypeptide(L)'
;GTTLAANPLVFAALSAALTHLHTEDTHAAMHGGALQLERGLQAVFTARGLDWHISRVGARLEFGFGPAPHNGSEAERAMRPTLEHALHLWLLNRGLLVTPFHNMMLTAPMLPSAAIDQLCASVGEVLDSVDLGASQA
;
A
#
# COMPACT_ATOMS: atom_id res chain seq x y z
N GLY A 1 19.53 -10.33 20.73
CA GLY A 1 20.14 -9.10 20.24
C GLY A 1 21.54 -9.36 19.69
N THR A 2 21.95 -8.59 18.70
CA THR A 2 23.31 -8.63 18.15
C THR A 2 24.17 -7.58 18.86
N THR A 3 25.50 -7.69 18.78
CA THR A 3 26.47 -6.72 19.31
C THR A 3 26.25 -5.29 18.79
N LEU A 4 25.56 -5.12 17.66
CA LEU A 4 25.24 -3.83 17.05
C LEU A 4 23.91 -3.25 17.52
N ALA A 5 23.06 -4.03 18.19
CA ALA A 5 21.70 -3.61 18.60
C ALA A 5 21.70 -2.53 19.70
N ALA A 6 22.80 -2.39 20.47
CA ALA A 6 22.94 -1.41 21.55
C ALA A 6 24.00 -0.34 21.24
N ASN A 7 24.18 -0.01 19.97
CA ASN A 7 25.13 1.00 19.53
C ASN A 7 24.65 2.41 19.94
N PRO A 8 25.52 3.26 20.54
CA PRO A 8 25.16 4.62 20.96
C PRO A 8 24.59 5.49 19.83
N LEU A 9 25.08 5.34 18.59
CA LEU A 9 24.56 6.06 17.44
C LEU A 9 23.11 5.66 17.15
N VAL A 10 22.79 4.36 17.24
CA VAL A 10 21.42 3.88 17.07
C VAL A 10 20.49 4.43 18.14
N PHE A 11 20.94 4.48 19.41
CA PHE A 11 20.15 5.08 20.49
C PHE A 11 19.96 6.58 20.31
N ALA A 12 20.98 7.31 19.86
CA ALA A 12 20.86 8.75 19.59
C ALA A 12 19.85 8.99 18.45
N ALA A 13 19.92 8.23 17.36
CA ALA A 13 18.97 8.31 16.25
C ALA A 13 17.55 7.94 16.69
N LEU A 14 17.39 6.87 17.47
CA LEU A 14 16.10 6.44 18.01
C LEU A 14 15.49 7.52 18.93
N SER A 15 16.29 8.08 19.83
CA SER A 15 15.85 9.16 20.72
C SER A 15 15.39 10.38 19.93
N ALA A 16 16.16 10.79 18.91
CA ALA A 16 15.77 11.90 18.04
C ALA A 16 14.47 11.60 17.27
N ALA A 17 14.33 10.39 16.72
CA ALA A 17 13.13 9.97 16.01
C ALA A 17 11.90 9.98 16.92
N LEU A 18 11.99 9.39 18.11
CA LEU A 18 10.88 9.36 19.08
C LEU A 18 10.51 10.75 19.58
N THR A 19 11.49 11.66 19.72
CA THR A 19 11.24 13.01 20.24
C THR A 19 10.67 13.95 19.17
N HIS A 20 11.12 13.84 17.94
CA HIS A 20 10.86 14.84 16.91
C HIS A 20 10.01 14.36 15.73
N LEU A 21 9.95 13.04 15.48
CA LEU A 21 9.23 12.49 14.33
C LEU A 21 7.94 11.75 14.73
N HIS A 22 7.93 11.04 15.83
CA HIS A 22 6.77 10.28 16.29
C HIS A 22 5.81 11.14 17.14
N THR A 23 5.32 12.21 16.55
CA THR A 23 4.35 13.12 17.17
C THR A 23 2.92 12.76 16.78
N GLU A 24 1.94 13.25 17.54
CA GLU A 24 0.51 13.09 17.21
C GLU A 24 0.18 13.66 15.82
N ASP A 25 0.72 14.84 15.48
CA ASP A 25 0.52 15.49 14.18
C ASP A 25 1.08 14.64 13.03
N THR A 26 2.27 14.06 13.23
CA THR A 26 2.89 13.15 12.26
C THR A 26 1.99 11.94 12.01
N HIS A 27 1.51 11.31 13.08
CA HIS A 27 0.60 10.16 12.97
C HIS A 27 -0.74 10.54 12.34
N ALA A 28 -1.30 11.70 12.69
CA ALA A 28 -2.53 12.19 12.08
C ALA A 28 -2.38 12.42 10.57
N ALA A 29 -1.26 13.01 10.13
CA ALA A 29 -0.95 13.21 8.73
C ALA A 29 -0.84 11.87 7.97
N MET A 30 -0.12 10.90 8.53
CA MET A 30 0.01 9.56 7.94
C MET A 30 -1.34 8.84 7.83
N HIS A 31 -2.17 8.91 8.88
CA HIS A 31 -3.52 8.32 8.87
C HIS A 31 -4.44 9.01 7.86
N GLY A 32 -4.36 10.35 7.75
CA GLY A 32 -5.10 11.12 6.76
C GLY A 32 -4.77 10.71 5.34
N GLY A 33 -3.47 10.57 5.03
CA GLY A 33 -2.99 10.09 3.74
C GLY A 33 -3.45 8.66 3.43
N ALA A 34 -3.37 7.75 4.42
CA ALA A 34 -3.86 6.38 4.25
C ALA A 34 -5.36 6.32 4.00
N LEU A 35 -6.15 7.16 4.66
CA LEU A 35 -7.59 7.24 4.44
C LEU A 35 -7.95 7.80 3.06
N GLN A 36 -7.20 8.81 2.57
CA GLN A 36 -7.35 9.30 1.20
C GLN A 36 -7.06 8.20 0.18
N LEU A 37 -5.95 7.47 0.37
CA LEU A 37 -5.55 6.37 -0.50
C LEU A 37 -6.57 5.23 -0.50
N GLU A 38 -7.06 4.81 0.65
CA GLU A 38 -8.11 3.79 0.80
C GLU A 38 -9.37 4.18 0.00
N ARG A 39 -9.85 5.40 0.17
CA ARG A 39 -11.03 5.92 -0.54
C ARG A 39 -10.81 6.00 -2.05
N GLY A 40 -9.63 6.46 -2.47
CA GLY A 40 -9.27 6.56 -3.88
C GLY A 40 -9.22 5.20 -4.57
N LEU A 41 -8.55 4.23 -3.96
CA LEU A 41 -8.49 2.86 -4.48
C LEU A 41 -9.86 2.18 -4.48
N GLN A 42 -10.65 2.35 -3.42
CA GLN A 42 -12.00 1.81 -3.36
C GLN A 42 -12.88 2.37 -4.48
N ALA A 43 -12.77 3.66 -4.78
CA ALA A 43 -13.48 4.27 -5.90
C ALA A 43 -13.04 3.69 -7.25
N VAL A 44 -11.74 3.46 -7.44
CA VAL A 44 -11.18 2.83 -8.65
C VAL A 44 -11.73 1.41 -8.85
N PHE A 45 -11.78 0.60 -7.79
CA PHE A 45 -12.29 -0.77 -7.85
C PHE A 45 -13.80 -0.81 -8.10
N THR A 46 -14.55 0.01 -7.36
CA THR A 46 -16.02 0.11 -7.50
C THR A 46 -16.43 0.54 -8.91
N ALA A 47 -15.74 1.53 -9.49
CA ALA A 47 -16.02 2.00 -10.84
C ALA A 47 -15.83 0.92 -11.94
N ARG A 48 -15.04 -0.11 -11.64
CA ARG A 48 -14.76 -1.24 -12.53
C ARG A 48 -15.51 -2.53 -12.17
N GLY A 49 -16.41 -2.46 -11.18
CA GLY A 49 -17.18 -3.62 -10.71
C GLY A 49 -16.31 -4.69 -10.06
N LEU A 50 -15.12 -4.32 -9.56
CA LEU A 50 -14.21 -5.26 -8.90
C LEU A 50 -14.56 -5.37 -7.41
N ASP A 51 -14.75 -6.61 -6.95
CA ASP A 51 -14.96 -6.94 -5.55
C ASP A 51 -13.62 -7.15 -4.83
N TRP A 52 -12.73 -6.17 -4.97
CA TRP A 52 -11.43 -6.20 -4.33
C TRP A 52 -11.49 -5.53 -2.97
N HIS A 53 -10.88 -6.18 -1.97
CA HIS A 53 -10.86 -5.65 -0.62
C HIS A 53 -9.62 -4.82 -0.34
N ILE A 54 -9.77 -3.88 0.59
CA ILE A 54 -8.66 -3.12 1.17
C ILE A 54 -8.62 -3.40 2.66
N SER A 55 -7.44 -3.75 3.15
CA SER A 55 -7.17 -3.91 4.59
C SER A 55 -6.26 -2.77 5.05
N ARG A 56 -6.68 -2.01 6.06
CA ARG A 56 -5.90 -0.90 6.61
C ARG A 56 -5.71 -1.01 8.11
N VAL A 57 -4.47 -0.82 8.55
CA VAL A 57 -4.11 -0.70 9.96
C VAL A 57 -3.24 0.55 10.12
N GLY A 58 -3.80 1.59 10.73
CA GLY A 58 -3.12 2.87 10.86
C GLY A 58 -2.79 3.51 9.51
N ALA A 59 -1.50 3.76 9.28
CA ALA A 59 -0.97 4.34 8.06
C ALA A 59 -0.60 3.31 6.99
N ARG A 60 -0.68 2.01 7.31
CA ARG A 60 -0.43 0.90 6.40
C ARG A 60 -1.74 0.43 5.79
N LEU A 61 -1.75 0.20 4.49
CA LEU A 61 -2.83 -0.48 3.80
C LEU A 61 -2.30 -1.43 2.74
N GLU A 62 -3.11 -2.41 2.38
CA GLU A 62 -2.89 -3.33 1.29
C GLU A 62 -4.23 -3.67 0.63
N PHE A 63 -4.21 -4.08 -0.62
CA PHE A 63 -5.41 -4.57 -1.29
C PHE A 63 -5.19 -5.94 -1.90
N GLY A 64 -6.24 -6.74 -1.91
CA GLY A 64 -6.25 -8.08 -2.50
C GLY A 64 -7.22 -8.19 -3.67
N PHE A 65 -7.01 -9.20 -4.50
CA PHE A 65 -7.72 -9.44 -5.77
C PHE A 65 -8.99 -10.28 -5.56
N GLY A 66 -9.92 -9.76 -4.79
CA GLY A 66 -11.19 -10.40 -4.49
C GLY A 66 -11.75 -9.98 -3.13
N PRO A 67 -12.81 -10.65 -2.68
CA PRO A 67 -13.41 -10.38 -1.37
C PRO A 67 -12.43 -10.63 -0.23
N ALA A 68 -12.64 -9.96 0.91
CA ALA A 68 -11.80 -10.12 2.09
C ALA A 68 -11.77 -11.60 2.55
N PRO A 69 -10.59 -12.21 2.66
CA PRO A 69 -10.47 -13.60 3.08
C PRO A 69 -10.79 -13.76 4.57
N HIS A 70 -11.45 -14.86 4.94
CA HIS A 70 -11.76 -15.17 6.34
C HIS A 70 -10.69 -16.02 7.03
N ASN A 71 -9.76 -16.58 6.27
CA ASN A 71 -8.67 -17.43 6.78
C ASN A 71 -7.47 -17.46 5.83
N GLY A 72 -6.33 -17.99 6.29
CA GLY A 72 -5.10 -18.04 5.52
C GLY A 72 -5.20 -18.83 4.21
N SER A 73 -5.97 -19.90 4.16
CA SER A 73 -6.14 -20.68 2.93
C SER A 73 -6.94 -19.92 1.86
N GLU A 74 -7.88 -19.10 2.26
CA GLU A 74 -8.59 -18.22 1.34
C GLU A 74 -7.68 -17.09 0.84
N ALA A 75 -6.87 -16.51 1.74
CA ALA A 75 -5.88 -15.51 1.35
C ALA A 75 -4.87 -16.04 0.33
N GLU A 76 -4.35 -17.26 0.57
CA GLU A 76 -3.41 -17.91 -0.35
C GLU A 76 -4.03 -18.16 -1.74
N ARG A 77 -5.27 -18.64 -1.79
CA ARG A 77 -5.99 -18.85 -3.06
C ARG A 77 -6.31 -17.57 -3.81
N ALA A 78 -6.46 -16.46 -3.10
CA ALA A 78 -6.71 -15.14 -3.68
C ALA A 78 -5.46 -14.46 -4.26
N MET A 79 -4.27 -14.99 -3.99
CA MET A 79 -3.01 -14.43 -4.50
C MET A 79 -2.96 -14.50 -6.03
N ARG A 80 -2.45 -13.44 -6.65
CA ARG A 80 -2.26 -13.30 -8.11
C ARG A 80 -0.86 -12.78 -8.42
N PRO A 81 0.20 -13.59 -8.25
CA PRO A 81 1.58 -13.11 -8.35
C PRO A 81 1.92 -12.43 -9.68
N THR A 82 1.38 -12.94 -10.79
CA THR A 82 1.58 -12.33 -12.11
C THR A 82 0.97 -10.94 -12.20
N LEU A 83 -0.23 -10.74 -11.64
CA LEU A 83 -0.90 -9.44 -11.61
C LEU A 83 -0.21 -8.48 -10.65
N GLU A 84 0.25 -8.96 -9.50
CA GLU A 84 1.06 -8.16 -8.54
C GLU A 84 2.33 -7.63 -9.22
N HIS A 85 3.06 -8.49 -9.94
CA HIS A 85 4.26 -8.07 -10.66
C HIS A 85 3.95 -7.09 -11.79
N ALA A 86 2.88 -7.29 -12.54
CA ALA A 86 2.46 -6.38 -13.61
C ALA A 86 2.11 -5.00 -13.03
N LEU A 87 1.33 -4.95 -11.95
CA LEU A 87 1.00 -3.73 -11.22
C LEU A 87 2.26 -3.02 -10.71
N HIS A 88 3.16 -3.75 -10.05
CA HIS A 88 4.41 -3.20 -9.53
C HIS A 88 5.25 -2.56 -10.64
N LEU A 89 5.47 -3.25 -11.75
CA LEU A 89 6.24 -2.75 -12.89
C LEU A 89 5.56 -1.55 -13.56
N TRP A 90 4.24 -1.57 -13.69
CA TRP A 90 3.47 -0.46 -14.25
C TRP A 90 3.64 0.80 -13.42
N LEU A 91 3.49 0.68 -12.10
CA LEU A 91 3.62 1.79 -11.16
C LEU A 91 5.07 2.31 -11.12
N LEU A 92 6.04 1.40 -11.07
CA LEU A 92 7.46 1.75 -11.05
C LEU A 92 7.87 2.55 -12.29
N ASN A 93 7.39 2.18 -13.49
CA ASN A 93 7.64 2.91 -14.73
C ASN A 93 7.00 4.32 -14.75
N ARG A 94 6.10 4.61 -13.81
CA ARG A 94 5.46 5.92 -13.61
C ARG A 94 6.04 6.70 -12.41
N GLY A 95 7.17 6.22 -11.86
CA GLY A 95 7.83 6.83 -10.71
C GLY A 95 7.12 6.59 -9.37
N LEU A 96 6.24 5.59 -9.31
CA LEU A 96 5.47 5.21 -8.12
C LEU A 96 6.03 3.90 -7.54
N LEU A 97 6.72 4.00 -6.40
CA LEU A 97 7.29 2.84 -5.73
C LEU A 97 6.29 2.29 -4.70
N VAL A 98 5.76 1.11 -4.99
CA VAL A 98 4.94 0.30 -4.09
C VAL A 98 5.71 -0.97 -3.76
N THR A 99 5.47 -1.60 -2.63
CA THR A 99 6.15 -2.86 -2.31
C THR A 99 5.81 -3.94 -3.36
N PRO A 100 6.79 -4.78 -3.76
CA PRO A 100 6.58 -5.78 -4.81
C PRO A 100 5.82 -7.04 -4.32
N PHE A 101 5.19 -6.97 -3.16
CA PHE A 101 4.41 -8.07 -2.57
C PHE A 101 3.21 -7.52 -1.79
N HIS A 102 2.11 -8.24 -1.83
CA HIS A 102 0.84 -7.93 -1.15
C HIS A 102 0.24 -6.56 -1.48
N ASN A 103 0.71 -5.88 -2.54
CA ASN A 103 0.28 -4.52 -2.87
C ASN A 103 0.25 -3.60 -1.65
N MET A 104 1.23 -3.79 -0.75
CA MET A 104 1.29 -3.08 0.52
C MET A 104 1.85 -1.67 0.33
N MET A 105 1.20 -0.72 0.96
CA MET A 105 1.58 0.69 0.93
C MET A 105 1.66 1.23 2.35
N LEU A 106 2.61 2.11 2.59
CA LEU A 106 2.78 2.83 3.84
C LEU A 106 2.86 4.32 3.54
N THR A 107 1.94 5.09 4.10
CA THR A 107 1.92 6.54 3.92
C THR A 107 2.92 7.22 4.85
N ALA A 108 3.67 8.18 4.31
CA ALA A 108 4.59 9.02 5.05
C ALA A 108 3.92 10.35 5.41
N PRO A 109 4.36 11.04 6.49
CA PRO A 109 3.75 12.31 6.90
C PRO A 109 3.90 13.44 5.87
N MET A 110 4.94 13.35 5.02
CA MET A 110 5.22 14.33 3.97
C MET A 110 4.69 13.92 2.59
N LEU A 111 3.87 12.86 2.51
CA LEU A 111 3.34 12.38 1.23
C LEU A 111 2.33 13.39 0.67
N PRO A 112 2.59 14.00 -0.51
CA PRO A 112 1.66 14.94 -1.11
C PRO A 112 0.35 14.25 -1.51
N SER A 113 -0.80 14.92 -1.30
CA SER A 113 -2.11 14.43 -1.77
C SER A 113 -2.11 14.10 -3.25
N ALA A 114 -1.46 14.94 -4.08
CA ALA A 114 -1.34 14.70 -5.52
C ALA A 114 -0.61 13.37 -5.88
N ALA A 115 0.33 12.92 -5.05
CA ALA A 115 1.00 11.63 -5.27
C ALA A 115 0.05 10.45 -4.99
N ILE A 116 -0.84 10.60 -4.03
CA ILE A 116 -1.90 9.62 -3.74
C ILE A 116 -2.88 9.56 -4.93
N ASP A 117 -3.32 10.72 -5.43
CA ASP A 117 -4.23 10.80 -6.56
C ASP A 117 -3.59 10.21 -7.83
N GLN A 118 -2.30 10.48 -8.07
CA GLN A 118 -1.53 9.88 -9.16
C GLN A 118 -1.46 8.36 -9.03
N LEU A 119 -1.24 7.82 -7.83
CA LEU A 119 -1.21 6.38 -7.59
C LEU A 119 -2.57 5.75 -7.92
N CYS A 120 -3.66 6.32 -7.42
CA CYS A 120 -5.01 5.82 -7.69
C CYS A 120 -5.34 5.85 -9.20
N ALA A 121 -5.01 6.94 -9.90
CA ALA A 121 -5.18 7.05 -11.34
C ALA A 121 -4.38 5.98 -12.09
N SER A 122 -3.09 5.79 -11.74
CA SER A 122 -2.22 4.81 -12.37
C SER A 122 -2.66 3.36 -12.13
N VAL A 123 -3.22 3.06 -10.95
CA VAL A 123 -3.86 1.76 -10.70
C VAL A 123 -5.08 1.59 -11.60
N GLY A 124 -5.90 2.63 -11.77
CA GLY A 124 -7.02 2.61 -12.70
C GLY A 124 -6.59 2.31 -14.13
N GLU A 125 -5.55 2.98 -14.62
CA GLU A 125 -5.01 2.80 -16.00
C GLU A 125 -4.50 1.37 -16.25
N VAL A 126 -3.77 0.76 -15.30
CA VAL A 126 -3.31 -0.62 -15.48
C VAL A 126 -4.49 -1.60 -15.54
N LEU A 127 -5.50 -1.40 -14.68
CA LEU A 127 -6.70 -2.24 -14.68
C LEU A 127 -7.51 -2.15 -15.98
N ASP A 128 -7.47 -1.02 -16.64
CA ASP A 128 -8.09 -0.83 -17.97
C ASP A 128 -7.24 -1.45 -19.11
N SER A 129 -5.97 -1.77 -18.84
CA SER A 129 -5.00 -2.26 -19.84
C SER A 129 -4.76 -3.77 -19.75
N VAL A 130 -5.12 -4.41 -18.63
CA VAL A 130 -4.90 -5.85 -18.42
C VAL A 130 -6.20 -6.64 -18.54
N ASP A 131 -6.12 -7.83 -19.14
CA ASP A 131 -7.24 -8.77 -19.12
C ASP A 131 -7.31 -9.49 -17.78
N LEU A 132 -8.22 -9.04 -16.92
CA LEU A 132 -8.45 -9.62 -15.60
C LEU A 132 -9.14 -11.00 -15.68
N GLY A 133 -9.79 -11.34 -16.79
CA GLY A 133 -10.48 -12.62 -17.02
C GLY A 133 -9.51 -13.78 -17.27
N ALA A 134 -8.39 -13.55 -17.94
CA ALA A 134 -7.37 -14.56 -18.21
C ALA A 134 -6.57 -14.96 -16.94
N SER A 135 -6.70 -14.21 -15.87
CA SER A 135 -5.99 -14.43 -14.58
C SER A 135 -6.79 -15.29 -13.58
N GLN A 136 -7.95 -15.82 -13.98
CA GLN A 136 -8.79 -16.65 -13.10
C GLN A 136 -8.65 -18.16 -13.35
N ALA A 137 -7.74 -18.58 -14.24
CA ALA A 137 -7.48 -19.97 -14.54
C ALA A 137 -6.23 -20.50 -13.82
#